data_21751ede3461acdf7c29b1b3de6901b9
#
_entry.id   21751ede3461acdf7c29b1b3de6901b9
#
_cell.length_a   1.000
_cell.length_b   1.000
_cell.length_c   1.000
_cell.angle_alpha   90.00
_cell.angle_beta   90.00
_cell.angle_gamma   90.00
#
_symmetry.space_group_name_H-M   'P 1'
#
loop_
_entity.id
_entity.type
_entity.pdbx_description
1 polymer ?
#
loop_
_entity_poly.entity_id
_entity_poly.type
_entity_poly.pdbx_seq_one_letter_code
_entity_poly.pdbx_strand_id
1 'polypeptide(L)'
;MGKESGGDSAEVLGEAFFKERKAELEQRVSKKRFIHVMGVVEEAEILARAYGVDVREAQLAGLLHDWDKAYDDEEIRERVRELGQTAVAVTDHGVMYGAIDFYRACKAEGVKPVIGCEVYVAPRTRFDKQHEFDAEARHLVLLCENEEGYRNLSYMVSKAFTEGFYIKPRIDLELLRAHAKGLIALSACLAGEIPRRLRNGEYDNAKAYALTLSDIFGPDRFYLELQNHGIREQAVVNKGLLRIHEETGLPLVCTNDAHYLTKADAYAHDVLLCIQTGKTVDDENRMRYEPQNFYLRSTEEMEALFAQYPGAIENTGKIAEMCNLEFTFGKYHLPEFKVPEGYTSLTYFKKLCADGFAQRYGEGTDKQRAQLEYEQNMIERMGFVDYFLIVSDFVRYAKSVGIPVGPGRGSAAGSIVSYWLHITDIAPMKDGLF
;
A
#
# COMPACT_ATOMS: atom_id res chain seq x y z
N MET A 1 -28.70 39.53 -25.89
CA MET A 1 -27.40 40.07 -25.53
C MET A 1 -27.08 39.52 -24.16
N GLY A 2 -26.12 38.67 -23.85
CA GLY A 2 -25.02 38.10 -24.60
C GLY A 2 -24.54 36.93 -23.78
N LYS A 3 -24.41 35.74 -24.36
CA LYS A 3 -23.69 34.60 -23.77
C LYS A 3 -22.20 34.81 -24.12
N GLU A 4 -21.38 35.04 -23.12
CA GLU A 4 -19.93 34.88 -23.21
C GLU A 4 -19.41 34.57 -21.81
N SER A 5 -19.19 33.30 -21.49
CA SER A 5 -18.24 32.82 -20.51
C SER A 5 -18.18 31.27 -20.58
N GLY A 6 -17.81 30.72 -21.72
CA GLY A 6 -17.64 29.30 -21.94
C GLY A 6 -16.34 28.98 -22.68
N GLY A 7 -15.28 29.81 -22.49
CA GLY A 7 -14.07 29.76 -23.30
C GLY A 7 -12.84 29.10 -22.64
N ASP A 8 -12.80 28.93 -21.34
CA ASP A 8 -11.53 28.53 -20.65
C ASP A 8 -11.41 27.03 -20.36
N SER A 9 -12.49 26.28 -20.19
CA SER A 9 -12.43 24.85 -19.84
C SER A 9 -12.19 23.95 -21.07
N ALA A 10 -12.64 24.35 -22.26
CA ALA A 10 -12.46 23.57 -23.48
C ALA A 10 -11.01 23.62 -24.04
N GLU A 11 -10.24 24.65 -23.69
CA GLU A 11 -8.84 24.78 -24.09
C GLU A 11 -7.89 23.90 -23.28
N VAL A 12 -8.21 23.61 -22.05
CA VAL A 12 -7.40 22.76 -21.12
C VAL A 12 -7.47 21.27 -21.48
N LEU A 13 -8.60 20.79 -22.01
CA LEU A 13 -8.76 19.41 -22.51
C LEU A 13 -8.35 19.25 -23.99
N GLY A 14 -7.72 20.27 -24.56
CA GLY A 14 -7.34 20.32 -25.96
C GLY A 14 -6.31 19.26 -26.35
N GLU A 15 -6.23 19.02 -27.67
CA GLU A 15 -5.28 18.09 -28.28
C GLU A 15 -3.82 18.38 -27.88
N ALA A 16 -3.50 19.64 -27.59
CA ALA A 16 -2.19 20.09 -27.15
C ALA A 16 -1.83 19.51 -25.76
N PHE A 17 -2.74 19.57 -24.80
CA PHE A 17 -2.54 19.03 -23.45
C PHE A 17 -2.36 17.50 -23.47
N PHE A 18 -3.21 16.77 -24.19
CA PHE A 18 -3.06 15.32 -24.32
C PHE A 18 -1.70 14.95 -24.94
N LYS A 19 -1.28 15.67 -25.98
CA LYS A 19 -0.01 15.44 -26.68
C LYS A 19 1.18 15.72 -25.77
N GLU A 20 1.11 16.76 -24.95
CA GLU A 20 2.13 17.11 -23.97
C GLU A 20 2.26 16.02 -22.90
N ARG A 21 1.14 15.62 -22.27
CA ARG A 21 1.13 14.57 -21.25
C ARG A 21 1.56 13.20 -21.80
N LYS A 22 1.18 12.88 -23.04
CA LYS A 22 1.64 11.66 -23.70
C LYS A 22 3.16 11.67 -23.92
N ALA A 23 3.72 12.79 -24.36
CA ALA A 23 5.16 12.93 -24.57
C ALA A 23 5.94 12.84 -23.23
N GLU A 24 5.40 13.43 -22.19
CA GLU A 24 5.94 13.34 -20.84
C GLU A 24 5.92 11.89 -20.31
N LEU A 25 4.79 11.20 -20.45
CA LEU A 25 4.67 9.80 -20.05
C LEU A 25 5.64 8.88 -20.82
N GLU A 26 5.82 9.11 -22.13
CA GLU A 26 6.74 8.32 -22.96
C GLU A 26 8.19 8.43 -22.48
N GLN A 27 8.58 9.59 -21.93
CA GLN A 27 9.91 9.80 -21.36
C GLN A 27 10.06 9.19 -19.95
N ARG A 28 8.98 9.10 -19.18
CA ARG A 28 8.97 8.71 -17.76
C ARG A 28 8.85 7.22 -17.54
N VAL A 29 8.19 6.47 -18.42
CA VAL A 29 7.91 5.06 -18.17
C VAL A 29 8.69 4.13 -19.09
N SER A 30 8.89 2.87 -18.68
CA SER A 30 9.49 1.86 -19.54
C SER A 30 8.68 1.68 -20.84
N LYS A 31 9.36 1.36 -21.96
CA LYS A 31 8.71 1.10 -23.25
C LYS A 31 7.54 0.10 -23.16
N LYS A 32 7.66 -0.93 -22.33
CA LYS A 32 6.60 -1.92 -22.09
C LYS A 32 5.38 -1.29 -21.41
N ARG A 33 5.63 -0.41 -20.45
CA ARG A 33 4.57 0.31 -19.72
C ARG A 33 3.87 1.33 -20.62
N PHE A 34 4.64 2.09 -21.39
CA PHE A 34 4.07 3.03 -22.35
C PHE A 34 3.14 2.35 -23.37
N ILE A 35 3.54 1.18 -23.90
CA ILE A 35 2.68 0.37 -24.79
C ILE A 35 1.39 -0.05 -24.08
N HIS A 36 1.49 -0.47 -22.82
CA HIS A 36 0.28 -0.81 -22.02
C HIS A 36 -0.66 0.37 -21.89
N VAL A 37 -0.14 1.53 -21.45
CA VAL A 37 -0.97 2.73 -21.25
C VAL A 37 -1.61 3.18 -22.58
N MET A 38 -0.87 3.15 -23.69
CA MET A 38 -1.43 3.48 -24.99
C MET A 38 -2.51 2.51 -25.46
N GLY A 39 -2.42 1.23 -25.10
CA GLY A 39 -3.50 0.24 -25.31
C GLY A 39 -4.76 0.58 -24.50
N VAL A 40 -4.60 1.04 -23.27
CA VAL A 40 -5.75 1.49 -22.45
C VAL A 40 -6.39 2.76 -23.03
N VAL A 41 -5.58 3.70 -23.53
CA VAL A 41 -6.09 4.91 -24.23
C VAL A 41 -6.93 4.52 -25.46
N GLU A 42 -6.46 3.59 -26.26
CA GLU A 42 -7.15 3.10 -27.46
C GLU A 42 -8.47 2.41 -27.12
N GLU A 43 -8.47 1.55 -26.11
CA GLU A 43 -9.67 0.88 -25.63
C GLU A 43 -10.68 1.87 -25.02
N ALA A 44 -10.20 2.86 -24.26
CA ALA A 44 -11.03 3.93 -23.71
C ALA A 44 -11.72 4.74 -24.80
N GLU A 45 -11.04 5.03 -25.92
CA GLU A 45 -11.64 5.69 -27.09
C GLU A 45 -12.75 4.84 -27.72
N ILE A 46 -12.51 3.53 -27.92
CA ILE A 46 -13.48 2.59 -28.47
C ILE A 46 -14.75 2.56 -27.62
N LEU A 47 -14.58 2.43 -26.31
CA LEU A 47 -15.70 2.41 -25.36
C LEU A 47 -16.44 3.74 -25.34
N ALA A 48 -15.74 4.87 -25.33
CA ALA A 48 -16.36 6.19 -25.36
C ALA A 48 -17.26 6.39 -26.58
N ARG A 49 -16.79 5.99 -27.78
CA ARG A 49 -17.60 6.02 -29.01
C ARG A 49 -18.81 5.08 -28.93
N ALA A 50 -18.65 3.89 -28.35
CA ALA A 50 -19.72 2.91 -28.22
C ALA A 50 -20.82 3.36 -27.25
N TYR A 51 -20.46 4.06 -26.18
CA TYR A 51 -21.42 4.49 -25.13
C TYR A 51 -21.81 5.96 -25.24
N GLY A 52 -21.29 6.71 -26.22
CA GLY A 52 -21.67 8.10 -26.49
C GLY A 52 -21.18 9.09 -25.45
N VAL A 53 -20.03 8.80 -24.79
CA VAL A 53 -19.35 9.72 -23.86
C VAL A 53 -18.22 10.46 -24.58
N ASP A 54 -17.68 11.51 -23.96
CA ASP A 54 -16.62 12.31 -24.58
C ASP A 54 -15.35 11.46 -24.80
N VAL A 55 -14.90 11.41 -26.04
CA VAL A 55 -13.76 10.61 -26.47
C VAL A 55 -12.45 11.16 -25.88
N ARG A 56 -12.31 12.47 -25.79
CA ARG A 56 -11.07 13.11 -25.30
C ARG A 56 -10.91 12.93 -23.81
N GLU A 57 -11.98 13.05 -23.04
CA GLU A 57 -11.97 12.75 -21.60
C GLU A 57 -11.62 11.30 -21.35
N ALA A 58 -12.20 10.38 -22.11
CA ALA A 58 -11.90 8.95 -21.98
C ALA A 58 -10.45 8.62 -22.34
N GLN A 59 -9.90 9.22 -23.41
CA GLN A 59 -8.50 9.08 -23.76
C GLN A 59 -7.58 9.64 -22.68
N LEU A 60 -7.90 10.80 -22.11
CA LEU A 60 -7.12 11.42 -21.03
C LEU A 60 -7.17 10.57 -19.76
N ALA A 61 -8.34 10.05 -19.38
CA ALA A 61 -8.48 9.10 -18.28
C ALA A 61 -7.63 7.85 -18.51
N GLY A 62 -7.64 7.29 -19.72
CA GLY A 62 -6.79 6.17 -20.10
C GLY A 62 -5.29 6.49 -20.05
N LEU A 63 -4.88 7.72 -20.39
CA LEU A 63 -3.49 8.17 -20.33
C LEU A 63 -3.01 8.33 -18.87
N LEU A 64 -3.87 8.84 -18.00
CA LEU A 64 -3.53 9.20 -16.63
C LEU A 64 -3.83 8.09 -15.58
N HIS A 65 -4.46 6.98 -15.95
CA HIS A 65 -4.89 5.94 -15.00
C HIS A 65 -3.74 5.32 -14.18
N ASP A 66 -2.53 5.31 -14.73
CA ASP A 66 -1.29 4.83 -14.11
C ASP A 66 -0.27 5.98 -13.94
N TRP A 67 -0.72 7.23 -13.94
CA TRP A 67 0.16 8.40 -13.87
C TRP A 67 1.00 8.45 -12.60
N ASP A 68 0.44 8.04 -11.48
CA ASP A 68 1.14 7.89 -10.21
C ASP A 68 2.26 6.84 -10.27
N LYS A 69 2.08 5.80 -11.10
CA LYS A 69 3.10 4.79 -11.39
C LYS A 69 4.11 5.24 -12.46
N ALA A 70 3.87 6.38 -13.07
CA ALA A 70 4.82 7.06 -13.94
C ALA A 70 5.88 7.84 -13.14
N TYR A 71 5.60 8.19 -11.90
CA TYR A 71 6.66 8.49 -10.95
C TYR A 71 7.37 7.17 -10.67
N ASP A 72 8.43 6.89 -11.42
CA ASP A 72 9.31 5.83 -10.97
C ASP A 72 9.97 6.27 -9.65
N ASP A 73 10.54 5.30 -8.96
CA ASP A 73 11.23 5.57 -7.71
C ASP A 73 12.31 6.66 -7.87
N GLU A 74 12.75 6.95 -9.09
CA GLU A 74 13.80 7.88 -9.42
C GLU A 74 13.34 9.34 -9.32
N GLU A 75 12.13 9.70 -9.77
CA GLU A 75 11.61 11.08 -9.67
C GLU A 75 11.31 11.49 -8.21
N ILE A 76 10.76 10.56 -7.42
CA ILE A 76 10.58 10.78 -5.97
C ILE A 76 11.95 11.01 -5.32
N ARG A 77 12.95 10.22 -5.68
CA ARG A 77 14.34 10.33 -5.21
C ARG A 77 14.96 11.67 -5.58
N GLU A 78 14.87 12.05 -6.86
CA GLU A 78 15.39 13.33 -7.35
C GLU A 78 14.73 14.49 -6.61
N ARG A 79 13.41 14.46 -6.46
CA ARG A 79 12.68 15.52 -5.75
C ARG A 79 13.08 15.66 -4.28
N VAL A 80 13.18 14.56 -3.54
CA VAL A 80 13.61 14.57 -2.14
C VAL A 80 15.05 15.09 -2.01
N ARG A 81 15.93 14.71 -2.96
CA ARG A 81 17.33 15.20 -3.00
C ARG A 81 17.40 16.69 -3.34
N GLU A 82 16.65 17.16 -4.35
CA GLU A 82 16.56 18.57 -4.70
C GLU A 82 16.10 19.43 -3.52
N LEU A 83 15.16 18.92 -2.74
CA LEU A 83 14.65 19.58 -1.53
C LEU A 83 15.61 19.49 -0.33
N GLY A 84 16.74 18.77 -0.45
CA GLY A 84 17.71 18.58 0.65
C GLY A 84 17.15 17.79 1.85
N GLN A 85 16.06 17.05 1.67
CA GLN A 85 15.42 16.28 2.74
C GLN A 85 16.26 15.03 3.07
N THR A 86 16.50 14.79 4.35
CA THR A 86 17.27 13.62 4.84
C THR A 86 16.40 12.43 5.21
N ALA A 87 15.11 12.64 5.37
CA ALA A 87 14.12 11.62 5.67
C ALA A 87 12.78 11.96 5.00
N VAL A 88 12.01 10.94 4.62
CA VAL A 88 10.68 11.11 4.06
C VAL A 88 9.78 9.95 4.51
N ALA A 89 8.49 10.24 4.76
CA ALA A 89 7.51 9.26 5.20
C ALA A 89 6.57 8.83 4.06
N VAL A 90 6.15 7.56 4.09
CA VAL A 90 5.00 7.06 3.32
C VAL A 90 3.89 6.67 4.29
N THR A 91 2.67 7.15 4.05
CA THR A 91 1.49 6.95 4.92
C THR A 91 0.23 6.72 4.12
N ASP A 92 0.26 5.73 3.21
CA ASP A 92 -0.87 5.37 2.35
C ASP A 92 -2.14 5.11 3.16
N HIS A 93 -3.30 5.41 2.57
CA HIS A 93 -4.60 5.25 3.22
C HIS A 93 -5.01 3.78 3.38
N GLY A 94 -4.95 3.26 4.60
CA GLY A 94 -5.47 1.95 5.00
C GLY A 94 -4.72 0.75 4.42
N VAL A 95 -3.59 0.94 3.74
CA VAL A 95 -2.74 -0.10 3.13
C VAL A 95 -1.26 0.20 3.31
N MET A 96 -0.40 -0.80 3.06
CA MET A 96 1.07 -0.68 3.12
C MET A 96 1.73 -1.33 1.89
N TYR A 97 1.06 -1.32 0.73
CA TYR A 97 1.51 -2.06 -0.45
C TYR A 97 2.81 -1.52 -1.02
N GLY A 98 3.02 -0.20 -0.99
CA GLY A 98 4.22 0.48 -1.47
C GLY A 98 5.41 0.49 -0.50
N ALA A 99 5.26 -0.03 0.74
CA ALA A 99 6.24 0.15 1.81
C ALA A 99 7.65 -0.38 1.46
N ILE A 100 7.75 -1.55 0.80
CA ILE A 100 9.03 -2.16 0.45
C ILE A 100 9.73 -1.42 -0.68
N ASP A 101 9.00 -1.03 -1.72
CA ASP A 101 9.56 -0.33 -2.87
C ASP A 101 10.00 1.08 -2.45
N PHE A 102 9.18 1.78 -1.67
CA PHE A 102 9.55 3.06 -1.06
C PHE A 102 10.80 2.95 -0.18
N TYR A 103 10.87 1.92 0.69
CA TYR A 103 12.06 1.68 1.53
C TYR A 103 13.32 1.51 0.69
N ARG A 104 13.27 0.67 -0.35
CA ARG A 104 14.41 0.44 -1.24
C ARG A 104 14.81 1.71 -1.98
N ALA A 105 13.82 2.45 -2.47
CA ALA A 105 14.03 3.71 -3.14
C ALA A 105 14.80 4.71 -2.27
N CYS A 106 14.31 4.96 -1.06
CA CYS A 106 14.95 5.87 -0.10
C CYS A 106 16.38 5.42 0.25
N LYS A 107 16.57 4.11 0.54
CA LYS A 107 17.90 3.57 0.88
C LYS A 107 18.90 3.72 -0.26
N ALA A 108 18.48 3.56 -1.51
CA ALA A 108 19.34 3.72 -2.68
C ALA A 108 19.89 5.15 -2.81
N GLU A 109 19.13 6.16 -2.36
CA GLU A 109 19.50 7.58 -2.42
C GLU A 109 20.10 8.12 -1.12
N GLY A 110 20.27 7.27 -0.12
CA GLY A 110 20.79 7.72 1.19
C GLY A 110 19.77 8.54 1.99
N VAL A 111 18.50 8.52 1.61
CA VAL A 111 17.40 9.15 2.34
C VAL A 111 16.83 8.14 3.35
N LYS A 112 16.49 8.61 4.54
CA LYS A 112 15.91 7.76 5.58
C LYS A 112 14.43 7.50 5.31
N PRO A 113 13.98 6.25 5.07
CA PRO A 113 12.57 5.93 4.93
C PRO A 113 11.88 5.91 6.29
N VAL A 114 10.73 6.55 6.41
CA VAL A 114 9.80 6.42 7.53
C VAL A 114 8.56 5.69 7.01
N ILE A 115 8.37 4.46 7.44
CA ILE A 115 7.26 3.61 7.01
C ILE A 115 6.08 3.79 7.94
N GLY A 116 4.91 4.03 7.36
CA GLY A 116 3.67 4.22 8.10
C GLY A 116 2.43 3.89 7.28
N CYS A 117 1.28 4.24 7.84
CA CYS A 117 -0.02 4.11 7.21
C CYS A 117 -0.99 5.12 7.83
N GLU A 118 -1.78 5.80 7.02
CA GLU A 118 -2.93 6.55 7.52
C GLU A 118 -4.12 5.60 7.65
N VAL A 119 -4.29 5.05 8.85
CA VAL A 119 -5.32 4.06 9.13
C VAL A 119 -6.69 4.69 9.30
N TYR A 120 -7.73 3.91 9.03
CA TYR A 120 -9.11 4.28 9.30
C TYR A 120 -9.52 3.71 10.67
N VAL A 121 -9.95 4.58 11.59
CA VAL A 121 -10.46 4.20 12.91
C VAL A 121 -11.98 4.23 12.89
N ALA A 122 -12.61 3.14 13.32
CA ALA A 122 -14.05 3.05 13.46
C ALA A 122 -14.56 4.02 14.56
N PRO A 123 -15.70 4.69 14.36
CA PRO A 123 -16.29 5.57 15.40
C PRO A 123 -16.63 4.84 16.71
N ARG A 124 -16.99 3.56 16.63
CA ARG A 124 -17.29 2.67 17.76
C ARG A 124 -16.34 1.48 17.76
N THR A 125 -16.78 0.29 17.41
CA THR A 125 -15.92 -0.87 17.24
C THR A 125 -15.77 -1.22 15.76
N ARG A 126 -14.71 -1.94 15.39
CA ARG A 126 -14.50 -2.40 14.01
C ARG A 126 -15.59 -3.35 13.50
N PHE A 127 -16.36 -3.94 14.41
CA PHE A 127 -17.45 -4.87 14.09
C PHE A 127 -18.79 -4.17 13.82
N ASP A 128 -18.94 -2.93 14.27
CA ASP A 128 -20.17 -2.14 14.09
C ASP A 128 -20.30 -1.67 12.63
N LYS A 129 -21.50 -1.85 12.03
CA LYS A 129 -21.74 -1.57 10.60
C LYS A 129 -23.12 -0.91 10.38
N GLN A 130 -23.47 0.05 11.22
CA GLN A 130 -24.71 0.84 11.10
C GLN A 130 -24.40 2.15 10.38
N HIS A 131 -24.99 2.36 9.21
CA HIS A 131 -24.68 3.49 8.33
C HIS A 131 -24.75 4.85 9.02
N GLU A 132 -25.75 5.06 9.86
CA GLU A 132 -25.96 6.33 10.58
C GLU A 132 -24.78 6.69 11.50
N PHE A 133 -24.09 5.69 12.09
CA PHE A 133 -23.06 5.92 13.10
C PHE A 133 -21.66 5.54 12.61
N ASP A 134 -21.54 4.58 11.68
CA ASP A 134 -20.28 3.94 11.37
C ASP A 134 -19.80 4.16 9.93
N ALA A 135 -20.55 4.89 9.09
CA ALA A 135 -20.23 5.13 7.69
C ALA A 135 -18.94 5.96 7.52
N GLU A 136 -18.71 6.91 8.42
CA GLU A 136 -17.53 7.78 8.38
C GLU A 136 -16.40 7.24 9.27
N ALA A 137 -15.39 6.66 8.68
CA ALA A 137 -14.16 6.30 9.38
C ALA A 137 -13.31 7.54 9.70
N ARG A 138 -12.49 7.46 10.75
CA ARG A 138 -11.60 8.54 11.21
C ARG A 138 -10.16 8.23 10.86
N HIS A 139 -9.44 9.22 10.38
CA HIS A 139 -8.04 9.08 10.03
C HIS A 139 -7.14 9.15 11.27
N LEU A 140 -6.10 8.35 11.28
CA LEU A 140 -5.01 8.41 12.25
C LEU A 140 -3.73 7.98 11.53
N VAL A 141 -2.67 8.80 11.60
CA VAL A 141 -1.38 8.44 11.02
C VAL A 141 -0.61 7.61 12.02
N LEU A 142 -0.08 6.47 11.58
CA LEU A 142 0.79 5.60 12.37
C LEU A 142 2.13 5.42 11.66
N LEU A 143 3.24 5.67 12.37
CA LEU A 143 4.61 5.54 11.87
C LEU A 143 5.34 4.45 12.65
N CYS A 144 6.11 3.62 11.95
CA CYS A 144 6.86 2.51 12.54
C CYS A 144 8.20 2.98 13.10
N GLU A 145 8.42 2.86 14.40
CA GLU A 145 9.73 3.08 15.02
C GLU A 145 10.74 1.98 14.67
N ASN A 146 10.26 0.73 14.58
CA ASN A 146 11.09 -0.46 14.46
C ASN A 146 10.29 -1.64 13.86
N GLU A 147 10.92 -2.82 13.81
CA GLU A 147 10.30 -4.05 13.27
C GLU A 147 9.05 -4.48 14.06
N GLU A 148 9.02 -4.30 15.39
CA GLU A 148 7.84 -4.63 16.21
C GLU A 148 6.66 -3.73 15.81
N GLY A 149 6.90 -2.43 15.64
CA GLY A 149 5.89 -1.49 15.16
C GLY A 149 5.38 -1.85 13.77
N TYR A 150 6.27 -2.23 12.85
CA TYR A 150 5.87 -2.68 11.52
C TYR A 150 4.99 -3.94 11.55
N ARG A 151 5.33 -4.92 12.39
CA ARG A 151 4.51 -6.13 12.57
C ARG A 151 3.14 -5.79 13.16
N ASN A 152 3.11 -4.94 14.17
CA ASN A 152 1.87 -4.47 14.81
C ASN A 152 0.98 -3.73 13.82
N LEU A 153 1.55 -2.79 13.04
CA LEU A 153 0.81 -2.05 12.03
C LEU A 153 0.28 -2.98 10.92
N SER A 154 1.11 -3.89 10.40
CA SER A 154 0.70 -4.88 9.40
C SER A 154 -0.43 -5.79 9.91
N TYR A 155 -0.37 -6.19 11.18
CA TYR A 155 -1.44 -6.97 11.81
C TYR A 155 -2.73 -6.16 11.89
N MET A 156 -2.67 -4.91 12.38
CA MET A 156 -3.86 -4.05 12.49
C MET A 156 -4.49 -3.77 11.13
N VAL A 157 -3.68 -3.45 10.10
CA VAL A 157 -4.17 -3.26 8.73
C VAL A 157 -4.81 -4.53 8.18
N SER A 158 -4.24 -5.71 8.45
CA SER A 158 -4.85 -7.00 8.05
C SER A 158 -6.18 -7.24 8.76
N LYS A 159 -6.28 -6.93 10.06
CA LYS A 159 -7.53 -7.02 10.82
C LYS A 159 -8.59 -6.01 10.34
N ALA A 160 -8.15 -4.84 9.90
CA ALA A 160 -9.06 -3.85 9.30
C ALA A 160 -9.78 -4.42 8.06
N PHE A 161 -9.09 -5.20 7.23
CA PHE A 161 -9.70 -5.86 6.06
C PHE A 161 -10.54 -7.08 6.44
N THR A 162 -10.06 -7.93 7.35
CA THR A 162 -10.71 -9.23 7.65
C THR A 162 -11.87 -9.12 8.64
N GLU A 163 -11.83 -8.15 9.56
CA GLU A 163 -12.83 -7.95 10.61
C GLU A 163 -13.58 -6.62 10.49
N GLY A 164 -12.83 -5.55 10.20
CA GLY A 164 -13.32 -4.17 10.30
C GLY A 164 -13.82 -3.55 9.00
N PHE A 165 -13.86 -4.28 7.89
CA PHE A 165 -14.24 -3.71 6.60
C PHE A 165 -15.72 -3.31 6.58
N TYR A 166 -15.96 -2.00 6.46
CA TYR A 166 -17.25 -1.39 6.19
C TYR A 166 -17.01 -0.04 5.50
N ILE A 167 -17.28 0.03 4.20
CA ILE A 167 -16.93 1.15 3.31
C ILE A 167 -15.41 1.32 3.18
N LYS A 168 -14.69 1.33 4.31
CA LYS A 168 -13.22 1.37 4.43
C LYS A 168 -12.73 0.26 5.36
N PRO A 169 -11.47 -0.18 5.23
CA PRO A 169 -10.85 -1.09 6.19
C PRO A 169 -10.57 -0.34 7.51
N ARG A 170 -11.26 -0.68 8.60
CA ARG A 170 -11.22 0.08 9.86
C ARG A 170 -10.61 -0.75 10.99
N ILE A 171 -9.75 -0.12 11.75
CA ILE A 171 -9.34 -0.58 13.08
C ILE A 171 -10.18 0.11 14.17
N ASP A 172 -9.94 -0.18 15.43
CA ASP A 172 -10.56 0.48 16.57
C ASP A 172 -9.59 0.69 17.73
N LEU A 173 -10.06 1.35 18.80
CA LEU A 173 -9.24 1.62 19.98
C LEU A 173 -8.79 0.34 20.71
N GLU A 174 -9.52 -0.78 20.59
CA GLU A 174 -9.13 -2.06 21.18
C GLU A 174 -7.85 -2.59 20.50
N LEU A 175 -7.84 -2.62 19.17
CA LEU A 175 -6.64 -3.01 18.40
C LEU A 175 -5.47 -2.05 18.65
N LEU A 176 -5.71 -0.75 18.71
CA LEU A 176 -4.67 0.23 19.01
C LEU A 176 -4.04 -0.04 20.38
N ARG A 177 -4.84 -0.25 21.45
CA ARG A 177 -4.30 -0.58 22.78
C ARG A 177 -3.46 -1.85 22.81
N ALA A 178 -3.88 -2.85 22.04
CA ALA A 178 -3.18 -4.14 22.01
C ALA A 178 -1.88 -4.09 21.18
N HIS A 179 -1.76 -3.17 20.20
CA HIS A 179 -0.71 -3.18 19.19
C HIS A 179 -0.01 -1.82 18.97
N ALA A 180 -0.07 -0.92 19.96
CA ALA A 180 0.58 0.41 19.87
C ALA A 180 2.10 0.38 19.96
N LYS A 181 2.69 -0.68 20.53
CA LYS A 181 4.13 -0.77 20.80
C LYS A 181 4.95 -0.67 19.53
N GLY A 182 5.99 0.17 19.55
CA GLY A 182 6.86 0.44 18.40
C GLY A 182 6.21 1.32 17.33
N LEU A 183 5.13 2.04 17.69
CA LEU A 183 4.44 2.98 16.80
C LEU A 183 4.42 4.40 17.37
N ILE A 184 4.50 5.37 16.49
CA ILE A 184 4.22 6.79 16.74
C ILE A 184 2.90 7.13 16.05
N ALA A 185 2.04 7.90 16.71
CA ALA A 185 0.76 8.33 16.16
C ALA A 185 0.68 9.84 15.99
N LEU A 186 0.08 10.29 14.86
CA LEU A 186 -0.23 11.70 14.61
C LEU A 186 -1.75 11.85 14.45
N SER A 187 -2.30 13.01 14.87
CA SER A 187 -3.75 13.24 14.91
C SER A 187 -4.43 13.35 13.54
N ALA A 188 -3.67 13.24 12.46
CA ALA A 188 -4.08 13.27 11.06
C ALA A 188 -4.73 14.59 10.59
N CYS A 189 -5.29 14.56 9.37
CA CYS A 189 -5.90 15.69 8.67
C CYS A 189 -7.31 16.04 9.22
N LEU A 190 -8.06 16.87 8.51
CA LEU A 190 -9.45 17.27 8.89
C LEU A 190 -10.41 16.07 9.06
N ALA A 191 -10.10 14.90 8.52
CA ALA A 191 -10.84 13.67 8.68
C ALA A 191 -10.48 12.88 9.95
N GLY A 192 -9.46 13.30 10.71
CA GLY A 192 -9.13 12.74 12.02
C GLY A 192 -10.21 13.02 13.07
N GLU A 193 -10.30 12.17 14.11
CA GLU A 193 -11.34 12.34 15.14
C GLU A 193 -11.18 13.64 15.95
N ILE A 194 -9.94 13.99 16.31
CA ILE A 194 -9.67 15.23 17.05
C ILE A 194 -9.98 16.46 16.19
N PRO A 195 -9.46 16.61 14.95
CA PRO A 195 -9.81 17.72 14.07
C PRO A 195 -11.32 17.83 13.80
N ARG A 196 -12.01 16.72 13.58
CA ARG A 196 -13.47 16.71 13.38
C ARG A 196 -14.22 17.29 14.57
N ARG A 197 -13.88 16.85 15.78
CA ARG A 197 -14.50 17.35 17.02
C ARG A 197 -14.26 18.84 17.22
N LEU A 198 -13.03 19.30 16.96
CA LEU A 198 -12.68 20.73 17.05
C LEU A 198 -13.47 21.57 16.04
N ARG A 199 -13.60 21.09 14.80
CA ARG A 199 -14.41 21.74 13.77
C ARG A 199 -15.88 21.85 14.15
N ASN A 200 -16.41 20.87 14.87
CA ASN A 200 -17.78 20.84 15.35
C ASN A 200 -17.99 21.61 16.67
N GLY A 201 -16.95 22.21 17.25
CA GLY A 201 -17.03 22.92 18.52
C GLY A 201 -17.02 22.01 19.77
N GLU A 202 -16.71 20.73 19.61
CA GLU A 202 -16.68 19.72 20.67
C GLU A 202 -15.30 19.67 21.35
N TYR A 203 -14.82 20.78 21.89
CA TYR A 203 -13.45 20.92 22.41
C TYR A 203 -13.10 19.90 23.50
N ASP A 204 -13.97 19.75 24.52
CA ASP A 204 -13.68 18.85 25.65
C ASP A 204 -13.61 17.37 25.20
N ASN A 205 -14.45 16.98 24.25
CA ASN A 205 -14.43 15.66 23.65
C ASN A 205 -13.15 15.45 22.80
N ALA A 206 -12.71 16.47 22.07
CA ALA A 206 -11.46 16.43 21.30
C ALA A 206 -10.25 16.25 22.23
N LYS A 207 -10.16 17.02 23.31
CA LYS A 207 -9.12 16.93 24.31
C LYS A 207 -9.11 15.56 25.01
N ALA A 208 -10.27 15.06 25.42
CA ALA A 208 -10.37 13.73 26.05
C ALA A 208 -9.90 12.61 25.13
N TYR A 209 -10.23 12.70 23.82
CA TYR A 209 -9.77 11.73 22.84
C TYR A 209 -8.24 11.83 22.59
N ALA A 210 -7.67 13.03 22.57
CA ALA A 210 -6.24 13.25 22.49
C ALA A 210 -5.49 12.62 23.68
N LEU A 211 -5.99 12.80 24.89
CA LEU A 211 -5.45 12.15 26.08
C LEU A 211 -5.58 10.63 26.03
N THR A 212 -6.68 10.10 25.48
CA THR A 212 -6.84 8.65 25.27
C THR A 212 -5.77 8.10 24.31
N LEU A 213 -5.46 8.80 23.22
CA LEU A 213 -4.39 8.38 22.31
C LEU A 213 -3.02 8.50 22.97
N SER A 214 -2.78 9.58 23.73
CA SER A 214 -1.55 9.73 24.52
C SER A 214 -1.35 8.58 25.53
N ASP A 215 -2.41 8.14 26.18
CA ASP A 215 -2.33 6.98 27.10
C ASP A 215 -2.02 5.67 26.36
N ILE A 216 -2.49 5.52 25.12
CA ILE A 216 -2.25 4.33 24.29
C ILE A 216 -0.80 4.28 23.80
N PHE A 217 -0.27 5.38 23.24
CA PHE A 217 1.04 5.42 22.60
C PHE A 217 2.16 5.86 23.55
N GLY A 218 1.83 6.56 24.63
CA GLY A 218 2.76 7.23 25.53
C GLY A 218 3.01 8.70 25.16
N PRO A 219 3.52 9.51 26.11
CA PRO A 219 3.57 10.97 26.00
C PRO A 219 4.46 11.47 24.85
N ASP A 220 5.51 10.71 24.49
CA ASP A 220 6.48 11.09 23.45
C ASP A 220 6.19 10.41 22.09
N ARG A 221 5.08 9.70 21.95
CA ARG A 221 4.73 8.94 20.76
C ARG A 221 3.35 9.26 20.20
N PHE A 222 2.70 10.27 20.75
CA PHE A 222 1.48 10.82 20.18
C PHE A 222 1.65 12.32 19.97
N TYR A 223 1.42 12.79 18.73
CA TYR A 223 1.60 14.19 18.33
C TYR A 223 0.29 14.79 17.81
N LEU A 224 0.02 16.03 18.20
CA LEU A 224 -1.03 16.85 17.60
C LEU A 224 -0.51 17.42 16.28
N GLU A 225 -1.18 17.09 15.17
CA GLU A 225 -0.71 17.39 13.83
C GLU A 225 -1.31 18.70 13.30
N LEU A 226 -0.45 19.66 13.01
CA LEU A 226 -0.80 20.93 12.40
C LEU A 226 -0.63 20.84 10.88
N GLN A 227 -1.65 21.24 10.14
CA GLN A 227 -1.63 21.34 8.68
C GLN A 227 -2.08 22.74 8.23
N ASN A 228 -1.52 23.27 7.13
CA ASN A 228 -1.90 24.54 6.57
C ASN A 228 -1.81 24.53 5.04
N HIS A 229 -2.92 24.17 4.41
CA HIS A 229 -3.07 24.25 2.95
C HIS A 229 -3.76 25.53 2.49
N GLY A 230 -4.13 26.42 3.41
CA GLY A 230 -4.97 27.60 3.13
C GLY A 230 -6.48 27.32 3.30
N ILE A 231 -6.85 26.17 3.87
CA ILE A 231 -8.24 25.79 4.13
C ILE A 231 -8.70 26.47 5.42
N ARG A 232 -9.88 27.11 5.38
CA ARG A 232 -10.43 27.87 6.52
C ARG A 232 -10.64 26.99 7.76
N GLU A 233 -11.10 25.79 7.57
CA GLU A 233 -11.36 24.81 8.65
C GLU A 233 -10.07 24.41 9.36
N GLN A 234 -8.94 24.33 8.66
CA GLN A 234 -7.64 24.04 9.29
C GLN A 234 -7.22 25.15 10.26
N ALA A 235 -7.51 26.40 9.94
CA ALA A 235 -7.22 27.51 10.87
C ALA A 235 -8.03 27.41 12.19
N VAL A 236 -9.27 26.93 12.14
CA VAL A 236 -10.10 26.67 13.31
C VAL A 236 -9.55 25.48 14.11
N VAL A 237 -9.24 24.39 13.43
CA VAL A 237 -8.69 23.18 14.04
C VAL A 237 -7.35 23.47 14.71
N ASN A 238 -6.43 24.15 14.02
CA ASN A 238 -5.10 24.49 14.56
C ASN A 238 -5.21 25.28 15.87
N LYS A 239 -6.15 26.25 15.98
CA LYS A 239 -6.39 26.97 17.26
C LYS A 239 -6.79 26.02 18.38
N GLY A 240 -7.64 25.03 18.07
CA GLY A 240 -8.06 24.02 19.05
C GLY A 240 -6.93 23.09 19.46
N LEU A 241 -6.09 22.66 18.51
CA LEU A 241 -4.92 21.83 18.76
C LEU A 241 -3.87 22.55 19.61
N LEU A 242 -3.61 23.84 19.32
CA LEU A 242 -2.71 24.67 20.12
C LEU A 242 -3.20 24.80 21.56
N ARG A 243 -4.50 25.04 21.75
CA ARG A 243 -5.07 25.08 23.09
C ARG A 243 -4.96 23.75 23.83
N ILE A 244 -5.16 22.59 23.13
CA ILE A 244 -4.94 21.27 23.73
C ILE A 244 -3.47 21.12 24.10
N HIS A 245 -2.52 21.51 23.24
CA HIS A 245 -1.09 21.52 23.51
C HIS A 245 -0.76 22.32 24.78
N GLU A 246 -1.23 23.57 24.88
CA GLU A 246 -1.01 24.46 26.03
C GLU A 246 -1.55 23.88 27.34
N GLU A 247 -2.73 23.25 27.30
CA GLU A 247 -3.40 22.68 28.47
C GLU A 247 -2.85 21.32 28.90
N THR A 248 -2.24 20.56 28.00
CA THR A 248 -1.87 19.15 28.25
C THR A 248 -0.37 18.86 28.12
N GLY A 249 0.39 19.73 27.45
CA GLY A 249 1.79 19.50 27.11
C GLY A 249 2.00 18.49 25.97
N LEU A 250 0.95 17.99 25.31
CA LEU A 250 1.10 17.07 24.17
C LEU A 250 1.88 17.74 23.04
N PRO A 251 2.89 17.07 22.45
CA PRO A 251 3.74 17.68 21.45
C PRO A 251 2.99 17.96 20.14
N LEU A 252 3.45 18.99 19.43
CA LEU A 252 2.97 19.37 18.10
C LEU A 252 3.89 18.80 17.01
N VAL A 253 3.36 18.53 15.85
CA VAL A 253 4.11 18.26 14.62
C VAL A 253 3.43 18.95 13.46
N CYS A 254 4.18 19.41 12.44
CA CYS A 254 3.58 19.95 11.21
C CYS A 254 3.88 19.04 10.03
N THR A 255 2.81 18.82 9.22
CA THR A 255 2.89 18.02 8.00
C THR A 255 2.25 18.76 6.84
N ASN A 256 2.50 18.30 5.63
CA ASN A 256 1.86 18.85 4.44
C ASN A 256 0.88 17.89 3.76
N ASP A 257 0.66 16.69 4.28
CA ASP A 257 -0.31 15.73 3.71
C ASP A 257 -0.17 15.66 2.17
N ALA A 258 1.08 15.38 1.71
CA ALA A 258 1.43 15.48 0.31
C ALA A 258 0.76 14.36 -0.50
N HIS A 259 -0.02 14.74 -1.53
CA HIS A 259 -0.71 13.84 -2.43
C HIS A 259 -0.08 13.78 -3.83
N TYR A 260 0.84 14.69 -4.12
CA TYR A 260 1.61 14.77 -5.36
C TYR A 260 2.94 15.47 -5.14
N LEU A 261 3.88 15.32 -6.06
CA LEU A 261 5.27 15.76 -5.85
C LEU A 261 5.48 17.26 -6.05
N THR A 262 4.91 17.82 -7.11
CA THR A 262 5.09 19.23 -7.45
C THR A 262 3.75 19.94 -7.59
N LYS A 263 3.74 21.24 -7.46
CA LYS A 263 2.52 22.04 -7.62
C LYS A 263 1.89 21.90 -9.02
N ALA A 264 2.67 21.58 -10.05
CA ALA A 264 2.19 21.35 -11.40
C ALA A 264 1.35 20.08 -11.52
N ASP A 265 1.53 19.10 -10.61
CA ASP A 265 0.82 17.81 -10.65
C ASP A 265 -0.60 17.88 -10.09
N ALA A 266 -1.00 19.02 -9.54
CA ALA A 266 -2.32 19.21 -8.93
C ALA A 266 -3.48 18.87 -9.86
N TYR A 267 -3.36 19.20 -11.16
CA TYR A 267 -4.40 18.88 -12.15
C TYR A 267 -4.47 17.38 -12.44
N ALA A 268 -3.32 16.71 -12.59
CA ALA A 268 -3.29 15.26 -12.78
C ALA A 268 -3.93 14.52 -11.59
N HIS A 269 -3.62 14.95 -10.35
CA HIS A 269 -4.26 14.44 -9.15
C HIS A 269 -5.79 14.68 -9.14
N ASP A 270 -6.26 15.85 -9.57
CA ASP A 270 -7.69 16.16 -9.67
C ASP A 270 -8.42 15.23 -10.65
N VAL A 271 -7.79 14.90 -11.78
CA VAL A 271 -8.32 13.89 -12.73
C VAL A 271 -8.36 12.50 -12.11
N LEU A 272 -7.34 12.10 -11.35
CA LEU A 272 -7.33 10.82 -10.63
C LEU A 272 -8.47 10.72 -9.60
N LEU A 273 -8.79 11.82 -8.90
CA LEU A 273 -9.94 11.88 -8.00
C LEU A 273 -11.27 11.69 -8.76
N CYS A 274 -11.39 12.26 -9.96
CA CYS A 274 -12.56 12.06 -10.81
C CYS A 274 -12.71 10.59 -11.21
N ILE A 275 -11.64 9.93 -11.64
CA ILE A 275 -11.62 8.50 -11.97
C ILE A 275 -12.05 7.66 -10.77
N GLN A 276 -11.45 7.91 -9.60
CA GLN A 276 -11.74 7.19 -8.37
C GLN A 276 -13.21 7.31 -7.92
N THR A 277 -13.82 8.46 -8.14
CA THR A 277 -15.18 8.77 -7.67
C THR A 277 -16.25 8.59 -8.75
N GLY A 278 -15.88 8.20 -9.96
CA GLY A 278 -16.79 8.08 -11.11
C GLY A 278 -17.41 9.42 -11.51
N LYS A 279 -16.61 10.50 -11.46
CA LYS A 279 -16.99 11.88 -11.79
C LYS A 279 -16.16 12.40 -12.96
N THR A 280 -16.57 13.52 -13.52
CA THR A 280 -15.80 14.28 -14.51
C THR A 280 -15.24 15.57 -13.90
N VAL A 281 -14.28 16.20 -14.56
CA VAL A 281 -13.69 17.46 -14.08
C VAL A 281 -14.70 18.62 -14.08
N ASP A 282 -15.74 18.54 -14.91
CA ASP A 282 -16.80 19.54 -15.02
C ASP A 282 -17.93 19.39 -14.00
N ASP A 283 -17.97 18.26 -13.28
CA ASP A 283 -18.96 18.06 -12.23
C ASP A 283 -18.76 19.09 -11.10
N GLU A 284 -19.80 19.87 -10.77
CA GLU A 284 -19.74 20.85 -9.68
C GLU A 284 -19.63 20.18 -8.30
N ASN A 285 -20.38 19.09 -8.09
CA ASN A 285 -20.45 18.34 -6.82
C ASN A 285 -19.52 17.11 -6.86
N ARG A 286 -18.22 17.33 -6.80
CA ARG A 286 -17.20 16.28 -6.72
C ARG A 286 -16.15 16.55 -5.66
N MET A 287 -15.41 15.53 -5.29
CA MET A 287 -14.25 15.67 -4.43
C MET A 287 -13.16 16.49 -5.13
N ARG A 288 -12.64 17.51 -4.45
CA ARG A 288 -11.53 18.35 -4.90
C ARG A 288 -10.58 18.63 -3.74
N TYR A 289 -9.31 18.76 -4.05
CA TYR A 289 -8.27 19.21 -3.12
C TYR A 289 -7.94 20.68 -3.43
N GLU A 290 -8.71 21.57 -2.84
CA GLU A 290 -8.54 23.02 -2.98
C GLU A 290 -8.18 23.65 -1.64
N PRO A 291 -7.26 24.64 -1.63
CA PRO A 291 -6.37 25.05 -2.74
C PRO A 291 -5.32 23.98 -3.07
N GLN A 292 -4.72 24.05 -4.26
CA GLN A 292 -3.75 23.08 -4.80
C GLN A 292 -2.37 23.18 -4.09
N ASN A 293 -2.35 22.88 -2.80
CA ASN A 293 -1.17 23.04 -1.92
C ASN A 293 -0.72 21.72 -1.27
N PHE A 294 -1.16 20.57 -1.78
CA PHE A 294 -0.87 19.23 -1.25
C PHE A 294 0.35 18.59 -1.93
N TYR A 295 1.34 19.40 -2.33
CA TYR A 295 2.59 18.92 -2.93
C TYR A 295 3.69 18.73 -1.89
N LEU A 296 4.73 17.99 -2.25
CA LEU A 296 5.90 17.81 -1.39
C LEU A 296 6.67 19.13 -1.31
N ARG A 297 6.56 19.83 -0.18
CA ARG A 297 7.18 21.14 0.09
C ARG A 297 8.63 21.02 0.55
N SER A 298 9.41 22.06 0.30
CA SER A 298 10.75 22.17 0.88
C SER A 298 10.71 22.44 2.39
N THR A 299 11.84 22.23 3.05
CA THR A 299 11.99 22.59 4.47
C THR A 299 11.74 24.08 4.70
N GLU A 300 12.29 24.94 3.84
CA GLU A 300 12.14 26.40 3.93
C GLU A 300 10.67 26.84 3.75
N GLU A 301 9.94 26.19 2.83
CA GLU A 301 8.51 26.46 2.68
C GLU A 301 7.71 26.07 3.93
N MET A 302 8.05 24.94 4.55
CA MET A 302 7.39 24.48 5.78
C MET A 302 7.78 25.36 6.97
N GLU A 303 9.04 25.75 7.11
CA GLU A 303 9.51 26.69 8.14
C GLU A 303 8.82 28.05 8.02
N ALA A 304 8.69 28.58 6.82
CA ALA A 304 7.97 29.84 6.61
C ALA A 304 6.47 29.72 6.95
N LEU A 305 5.86 28.59 6.60
CA LEU A 305 4.44 28.34 6.83
C LEU A 305 4.08 28.17 8.32
N PHE A 306 5.00 27.60 9.11
CA PHE A 306 4.85 27.31 10.54
C PHE A 306 5.85 28.07 11.42
N ALA A 307 6.35 29.22 10.96
CA ALA A 307 7.37 30.03 11.67
C ALA A 307 7.00 30.35 13.13
N GLN A 308 5.71 30.42 13.45
CA GLN A 308 5.20 30.67 14.79
C GLN A 308 5.24 29.43 15.71
N TYR A 309 5.52 28.25 15.15
CA TYR A 309 5.54 26.96 15.87
C TYR A 309 6.84 26.18 15.59
N PRO A 310 8.02 26.75 15.91
CA PRO A 310 9.31 26.13 15.54
C PRO A 310 9.49 24.73 16.15
N GLY A 311 8.99 24.49 17.35
CA GLY A 311 9.01 23.16 17.98
C GLY A 311 8.24 22.08 17.21
N ALA A 312 7.21 22.46 16.43
CA ALA A 312 6.46 21.53 15.59
C ALA A 312 7.25 21.11 14.34
N ILE A 313 8.09 22.00 13.79
CA ILE A 313 9.05 21.67 12.73
C ILE A 313 10.16 20.76 13.28
N GLU A 314 10.78 21.12 14.40
CA GLU A 314 11.84 20.31 15.01
C GLU A 314 11.38 18.88 15.32
N ASN A 315 10.13 18.70 15.70
CA ASN A 315 9.57 17.39 16.00
C ASN A 315 9.47 16.48 14.78
N THR A 316 9.42 16.99 13.54
CA THR A 316 9.52 16.16 12.33
C THR A 316 10.86 15.44 12.27
N GLY A 317 11.95 16.15 12.56
CA GLY A 317 13.30 15.57 12.66
C GLY A 317 13.39 14.53 13.78
N LYS A 318 12.87 14.85 14.99
CA LYS A 318 12.85 13.90 16.11
C LYS A 318 12.10 12.63 15.80
N ILE A 319 10.92 12.73 15.16
CA ILE A 319 10.15 11.57 14.71
C ILE A 319 10.97 10.74 13.70
N ALA A 320 11.61 11.40 12.74
CA ALA A 320 12.47 10.73 11.79
C ALA A 320 13.66 10.02 12.47
N GLU A 321 14.25 10.60 13.51
CA GLU A 321 15.31 9.96 14.30
C GLU A 321 14.83 8.73 15.08
N MET A 322 13.60 8.76 15.60
CA MET A 322 12.98 7.65 16.34
C MET A 322 12.62 6.46 15.42
N CYS A 323 12.29 6.71 14.14
CA CYS A 323 11.92 5.68 13.19
C CYS A 323 13.15 5.00 12.59
N ASN A 324 13.45 3.77 13.03
CA ASN A 324 14.65 3.02 12.65
C ASN A 324 14.28 1.59 12.19
N LEU A 325 13.30 1.49 11.29
CA LEU A 325 12.91 0.22 10.70
C LEU A 325 13.93 -0.25 9.66
N GLU A 326 14.40 -1.49 9.81
CA GLU A 326 15.28 -2.15 8.83
C GLU A 326 14.64 -3.46 8.37
N PHE A 327 14.56 -3.65 7.05
CA PHE A 327 14.06 -4.90 6.46
C PHE A 327 15.21 -5.85 6.15
N THR A 328 15.03 -7.12 6.50
CA THR A 328 15.98 -8.19 6.14
C THR A 328 15.54 -8.85 4.84
N PHE A 329 16.34 -8.68 3.79
CA PHE A 329 16.09 -9.29 2.47
C PHE A 329 16.89 -10.58 2.28
N GLY A 330 16.47 -11.41 1.31
CA GLY A 330 17.19 -12.63 0.93
C GLY A 330 17.01 -13.80 1.88
N LYS A 331 16.24 -13.67 2.96
CA LYS A 331 15.89 -14.75 3.87
C LYS A 331 14.49 -15.27 3.54
N TYR A 332 14.40 -16.51 3.11
CA TYR A 332 13.13 -17.17 2.84
C TYR A 332 12.54 -17.71 4.13
N HIS A 333 11.27 -17.41 4.40
CA HIS A 333 10.48 -17.95 5.50
C HIS A 333 9.46 -18.93 4.91
N LEU A 334 9.94 -20.12 4.57
CA LEU A 334 9.05 -21.18 4.10
C LEU A 334 8.32 -21.81 5.30
N PRO A 335 7.02 -22.13 5.17
CA PRO A 335 6.31 -22.86 6.22
C PRO A 335 6.88 -24.27 6.36
N GLU A 336 6.92 -24.78 7.60
CA GLU A 336 7.29 -26.16 7.89
C GLU A 336 6.09 -27.09 7.73
N PHE A 337 6.28 -28.20 7.04
CA PHE A 337 5.25 -29.23 6.91
C PHE A 337 5.18 -30.08 8.17
N LYS A 338 3.99 -30.29 8.70
CA LYS A 338 3.79 -31.17 9.86
C LYS A 338 3.85 -32.63 9.42
N VAL A 339 4.99 -33.28 9.65
CA VAL A 339 5.20 -34.67 9.33
C VAL A 339 4.64 -35.62 10.40
N PRO A 340 4.30 -36.88 10.06
CA PRO A 340 3.91 -37.89 11.03
C PRO A 340 5.03 -38.15 12.04
N GLU A 341 4.64 -38.68 13.22
CA GLU A 341 5.60 -39.05 14.27
C GLU A 341 6.64 -40.06 13.75
N GLY A 342 7.89 -39.85 14.15
CA GLY A 342 9.01 -40.68 13.71
C GLY A 342 9.69 -40.26 12.41
N TYR A 343 9.20 -39.22 11.75
CA TYR A 343 9.80 -38.68 10.53
C TYR A 343 10.34 -37.26 10.73
N THR A 344 11.39 -36.93 9.98
CA THR A 344 11.75 -35.54 9.63
C THR A 344 11.12 -35.21 8.27
N SER A 345 11.01 -33.91 7.92
CA SER A 345 10.51 -33.50 6.58
C SER A 345 11.24 -34.23 5.45
N LEU A 346 12.56 -34.32 5.56
CA LEU A 346 13.40 -34.99 4.54
C LEU A 346 13.13 -36.49 4.44
N THR A 347 13.07 -37.20 5.58
CA THR A 347 12.83 -38.65 5.57
C THR A 347 11.41 -38.98 5.10
N TYR A 348 10.44 -38.15 5.43
CA TYR A 348 9.07 -38.30 4.96
C TYR A 348 8.95 -37.99 3.45
N PHE A 349 9.61 -36.94 2.99
CA PHE A 349 9.70 -36.63 1.56
C PHE A 349 10.31 -37.79 0.73
N LYS A 350 11.45 -38.35 1.18
CA LYS A 350 12.08 -39.50 0.51
C LYS A 350 11.19 -40.73 0.51
N LYS A 351 10.47 -40.96 1.62
CA LYS A 351 9.48 -42.04 1.71
C LYS A 351 8.35 -41.85 0.69
N LEU A 352 7.74 -40.68 0.63
CA LEU A 352 6.66 -40.39 -0.32
C LEU A 352 7.10 -40.51 -1.77
N CYS A 353 8.33 -40.09 -2.09
CA CYS A 353 8.91 -40.27 -3.41
C CYS A 353 9.10 -41.76 -3.75
N ALA A 354 9.60 -42.58 -2.79
CA ALA A 354 9.77 -44.01 -2.98
C ALA A 354 8.41 -44.73 -3.19
N ASP A 355 7.41 -44.37 -2.39
CA ASP A 355 6.05 -44.91 -2.50
C ASP A 355 5.45 -44.56 -3.89
N GLY A 356 5.57 -43.30 -4.31
CA GLY A 356 5.09 -42.85 -5.62
C GLY A 356 5.85 -43.47 -6.80
N PHE A 357 7.17 -43.69 -6.63
CA PHE A 357 7.97 -44.41 -7.61
C PHE A 357 7.43 -45.86 -7.79
N ALA A 358 7.31 -46.60 -6.69
CA ALA A 358 6.80 -47.97 -6.72
C ALA A 358 5.39 -48.05 -7.34
N GLN A 359 4.52 -47.09 -7.00
CA GLN A 359 3.17 -47.06 -7.52
C GLN A 359 3.09 -46.77 -9.02
N ARG A 360 3.95 -45.88 -9.56
CA ARG A 360 3.86 -45.42 -10.96
C ARG A 360 4.78 -46.18 -11.94
N TYR A 361 5.89 -46.73 -11.45
CA TYR A 361 6.90 -47.39 -12.29
C TYR A 361 7.24 -48.83 -11.84
N GLY A 362 6.73 -49.33 -10.70
CA GLY A 362 7.11 -50.61 -10.14
C GLY A 362 8.62 -50.64 -9.81
N GLU A 363 9.37 -51.56 -10.42
CA GLU A 363 10.83 -51.64 -10.23
C GLU A 363 11.58 -50.48 -10.92
N GLY A 364 10.98 -49.92 -11.99
CA GLY A 364 11.57 -48.82 -12.77
C GLY A 364 12.91 -49.18 -13.43
N THR A 365 13.51 -48.22 -14.14
CA THR A 365 14.79 -48.32 -14.80
C THR A 365 15.90 -47.60 -14.00
N ASP A 366 17.17 -47.96 -14.25
CA ASP A 366 18.31 -47.27 -13.63
C ASP A 366 18.34 -45.77 -13.96
N LYS A 367 17.92 -45.38 -15.17
CA LYS A 367 17.77 -43.99 -15.56
C LYS A 367 16.74 -43.24 -14.71
N GLN A 368 15.62 -43.87 -14.41
CA GLN A 368 14.58 -43.29 -13.56
C GLN A 368 15.04 -43.16 -12.12
N ARG A 369 15.75 -44.15 -11.58
CA ARG A 369 16.32 -44.08 -10.23
C ARG A 369 17.37 -42.98 -10.11
N ALA A 370 18.26 -42.88 -11.08
CA ALA A 370 19.28 -41.83 -11.11
C ALA A 370 18.69 -40.42 -11.18
N GLN A 371 17.60 -40.23 -11.97
CA GLN A 371 16.93 -38.96 -12.06
C GLN A 371 16.20 -38.61 -10.73
N LEU A 372 15.60 -39.58 -10.05
CA LEU A 372 15.00 -39.37 -8.74
C LEU A 372 16.03 -38.88 -7.74
N GLU A 373 17.14 -39.57 -7.64
CA GLU A 373 18.21 -39.21 -6.70
C GLU A 373 18.77 -37.83 -7.01
N TYR A 374 18.96 -37.51 -8.27
CA TYR A 374 19.40 -36.18 -8.69
C TYR A 374 18.42 -35.08 -8.25
N GLU A 375 17.13 -35.23 -8.55
CA GLU A 375 16.12 -34.20 -8.19
C GLU A 375 15.91 -34.11 -6.68
N GLN A 376 15.87 -35.24 -5.94
CA GLN A 376 15.76 -35.22 -4.49
C GLN A 376 16.93 -34.48 -3.83
N ASN A 377 18.17 -34.75 -4.29
CA ASN A 377 19.36 -34.07 -3.76
C ASN A 377 19.35 -32.56 -4.10
N MET A 378 18.83 -32.18 -5.27
CA MET A 378 18.68 -30.78 -5.63
C MET A 378 17.65 -30.07 -4.74
N ILE A 379 16.48 -30.66 -4.56
CA ILE A 379 15.39 -30.12 -3.72
C ILE A 379 15.85 -30.00 -2.26
N GLU A 380 16.55 -31.01 -1.73
CA GLU A 380 17.14 -30.99 -0.40
C GLU A 380 18.16 -29.87 -0.25
N ARG A 381 19.11 -29.76 -1.18
CA ARG A 381 20.18 -28.73 -1.15
C ARG A 381 19.63 -27.32 -1.25
N MET A 382 18.55 -27.13 -1.98
CA MET A 382 17.89 -25.82 -2.15
C MET A 382 16.92 -25.49 -1.02
N GLY A 383 16.65 -26.41 -0.07
CA GLY A 383 15.78 -26.19 1.08
C GLY A 383 14.28 -26.18 0.72
N PHE A 384 13.86 -26.82 -0.36
CA PHE A 384 12.45 -26.84 -0.80
C PHE A 384 11.67 -28.11 -0.43
N VAL A 385 12.20 -28.94 0.47
CA VAL A 385 11.56 -30.21 0.90
C VAL A 385 10.13 -29.94 1.42
N ASP A 386 9.97 -29.02 2.37
CA ASP A 386 8.67 -28.69 2.95
C ASP A 386 7.71 -28.13 1.91
N TYR A 387 8.21 -27.31 0.98
CA TYR A 387 7.40 -26.79 -0.13
C TYR A 387 6.78 -27.91 -0.97
N PHE A 388 7.58 -28.91 -1.36
CA PHE A 388 7.08 -30.07 -2.13
C PHE A 388 6.08 -30.90 -1.31
N LEU A 389 6.31 -31.08 0.00
CA LEU A 389 5.37 -31.78 0.89
C LEU A 389 4.04 -31.06 0.98
N ILE A 390 4.04 -29.73 1.18
CA ILE A 390 2.83 -28.90 1.26
C ILE A 390 2.05 -28.97 -0.05
N VAL A 391 2.73 -28.81 -1.20
CA VAL A 391 2.07 -28.85 -2.51
C VAL A 391 1.46 -30.23 -2.78
N SER A 392 2.20 -31.29 -2.46
CA SER A 392 1.69 -32.67 -2.57
C SER A 392 0.44 -32.90 -1.71
N ASP A 393 0.47 -32.40 -0.46
CA ASP A 393 -0.63 -32.57 0.49
C ASP A 393 -1.93 -31.95 -0.01
N PHE A 394 -1.93 -30.66 -0.37
CA PHE A 394 -3.16 -30.01 -0.81
C PHE A 394 -3.66 -30.53 -2.18
N VAL A 395 -2.76 -30.91 -3.11
CA VAL A 395 -3.16 -31.52 -4.38
C VAL A 395 -3.80 -32.87 -4.14
N ARG A 396 -3.21 -33.71 -3.30
CA ARG A 396 -3.77 -35.04 -2.94
C ARG A 396 -5.08 -34.90 -2.20
N TYR A 397 -5.20 -33.95 -1.27
CA TYR A 397 -6.46 -33.66 -0.60
C TYR A 397 -7.56 -33.28 -1.61
N ALA A 398 -7.29 -32.33 -2.51
CA ALA A 398 -8.25 -31.92 -3.53
C ALA A 398 -8.74 -33.12 -4.37
N LYS A 399 -7.81 -33.95 -4.85
CA LYS A 399 -8.16 -35.18 -5.61
C LYS A 399 -8.98 -36.16 -4.76
N SER A 400 -8.67 -36.32 -3.46
CA SER A 400 -9.36 -37.26 -2.57
C SER A 400 -10.83 -36.90 -2.31
N VAL A 401 -11.17 -35.61 -2.38
CA VAL A 401 -12.55 -35.11 -2.21
C VAL A 401 -13.25 -34.80 -3.52
N GLY A 402 -12.70 -35.26 -4.65
CA GLY A 402 -13.30 -35.14 -5.98
C GLY A 402 -13.19 -33.74 -6.62
N ILE A 403 -12.32 -32.87 -6.12
CA ILE A 403 -12.03 -31.57 -6.75
C ILE A 403 -11.10 -31.80 -7.95
N PRO A 404 -11.48 -31.39 -9.17
CA PRO A 404 -10.61 -31.53 -10.34
C PRO A 404 -9.31 -30.74 -10.20
N VAL A 405 -8.18 -31.40 -10.44
CA VAL A 405 -6.86 -30.78 -10.49
C VAL A 405 -6.26 -31.00 -11.88
N GLY A 406 -5.75 -29.95 -12.50
CA GLY A 406 -5.08 -30.05 -13.80
C GLY A 406 -3.83 -30.97 -13.75
N PRO A 407 -3.45 -31.61 -14.88
CA PRO A 407 -2.38 -32.63 -14.91
C PRO A 407 -1.00 -32.06 -14.64
N GLY A 408 -0.84 -30.75 -14.66
CA GLY A 408 0.42 -30.05 -14.47
C GLY A 408 0.61 -28.90 -15.47
N ARG A 409 1.46 -27.94 -15.13
CA ARG A 409 1.80 -26.80 -16.00
C ARG A 409 3.25 -26.33 -15.77
N GLY A 410 3.77 -25.60 -16.75
CA GLY A 410 5.11 -24.98 -16.65
C GLY A 410 6.21 -25.99 -16.37
N SER A 411 7.27 -25.57 -15.70
CA SER A 411 8.42 -26.39 -15.37
C SER A 411 8.13 -27.55 -14.41
N ALA A 412 7.06 -27.47 -13.61
CA ALA A 412 6.69 -28.56 -12.70
C ALA A 412 6.33 -29.86 -13.45
N ALA A 413 5.85 -29.77 -14.68
CA ALA A 413 5.56 -30.92 -15.53
C ALA A 413 6.82 -31.70 -15.95
N GLY A 414 8.00 -31.06 -15.94
CA GLY A 414 9.29 -31.68 -16.21
C GLY A 414 9.93 -32.37 -15.00
N SER A 415 9.40 -32.22 -13.79
CA SER A 415 9.95 -32.82 -12.57
C SER A 415 9.39 -34.22 -12.33
N ILE A 416 10.29 -35.21 -12.21
CA ILE A 416 9.91 -36.59 -11.89
C ILE A 416 9.48 -36.71 -10.42
N VAL A 417 10.02 -35.90 -9.51
CA VAL A 417 9.60 -35.81 -8.12
C VAL A 417 8.17 -35.26 -8.02
N SER A 418 7.82 -34.22 -8.79
CA SER A 418 6.46 -33.70 -8.85
C SER A 418 5.46 -34.76 -9.32
N TYR A 419 5.85 -35.58 -10.28
CA TYR A 419 5.05 -36.69 -10.77
C TYR A 419 4.84 -37.76 -9.70
N TRP A 420 5.85 -38.18 -8.96
CA TRP A 420 5.73 -39.20 -7.92
C TRP A 420 5.03 -38.74 -6.65
N LEU A 421 5.16 -37.49 -6.32
CA LEU A 421 4.42 -36.88 -5.22
C LEU A 421 2.94 -36.60 -5.57
N HIS A 422 2.47 -37.01 -6.74
CA HIS A 422 1.13 -36.76 -7.25
C HIS A 422 0.77 -35.28 -7.41
N ILE A 423 1.77 -34.40 -7.47
CA ILE A 423 1.58 -32.98 -7.79
C ILE A 423 1.18 -32.82 -9.26
N THR A 424 1.84 -33.60 -10.17
CA THR A 424 1.51 -33.64 -11.59
C THR A 424 1.11 -35.05 -12.02
N ASP A 425 0.37 -35.15 -13.14
CA ASP A 425 -0.05 -36.43 -13.76
C ASP A 425 0.59 -36.63 -15.16
N ILE A 426 1.54 -35.76 -15.52
CA ILE A 426 2.34 -35.86 -16.75
C ILE A 426 3.62 -36.65 -16.43
N ALA A 427 3.91 -37.71 -17.18
CA ALA A 427 5.11 -38.54 -17.01
C ALA A 427 6.32 -37.93 -17.75
N PRO A 428 7.20 -37.15 -17.11
CA PRO A 428 8.16 -36.32 -17.82
C PRO A 428 9.19 -37.13 -18.60
N MET A 429 9.58 -38.30 -18.11
CA MET A 429 10.52 -39.19 -18.83
C MET A 429 9.91 -39.89 -20.04
N LYS A 430 8.61 -40.15 -20.03
CA LYS A 430 7.90 -40.74 -21.17
C LYS A 430 7.67 -39.70 -22.26
N ASP A 431 7.37 -38.48 -21.86
CA ASP A 431 6.98 -37.41 -22.77
C ASP A 431 8.17 -36.49 -23.18
N GLY A 432 9.39 -36.82 -22.73
CA GLY A 432 10.60 -36.10 -23.13
C GLY A 432 10.69 -34.65 -22.66
N LEU A 433 10.18 -34.35 -21.46
CA LEU A 433 10.03 -32.99 -20.91
C LEU A 433 11.27 -32.55 -20.04
N PHE A 434 12.43 -33.07 -20.27
CA PHE A 434 13.69 -32.72 -19.55
C PHE A 434 14.46 -31.63 -20.27
#